data_9c48566874fca32bd3cabc956f2cc70c
#
_entry.id   9c48566874fca32bd3cabc956f2cc70c
#
_cell.length_a   1.000
_cell.length_b   1.000
_cell.length_c   1.000
_cell.angle_alpha   90.00
_cell.angle_beta   90.00
_cell.angle_gamma   90.00
#
_symmetry.space_group_name_H-M   'P 1'
#
loop_
_entity.id
_entity.type
_entity.pdbx_description
1 polymer ?
#
loop_
_entity_poly.entity_id
_entity_poly.type
_entity_poly.pdbx_seq_one_letter_code
_entity_poly.pdbx_strand_id
1 'polypeptide(L)'
;MKKIILFITLAVFLASCSSVPKDLKDENVTPEEFFQKAQEAVINWNRYKLAIAYYEEFMLRYPDMKNKIIEAEYEIAFIKYKQEKYDESEALFRQLLDKYETDEAIYYPEWPRVMAHKILAEIEKERNKKSLFSWLKRK
;
A
#
# COMPACT_ATOMS: atom_id res chain seq x y z
N MET A 1 -40.14 -0.09 25.00
CA MET A 1 -39.99 -0.11 23.53
C MET A 1 -38.82 0.71 23.02
N LYS A 2 -38.44 1.86 23.60
CA LYS A 2 -37.30 2.69 23.15
C LYS A 2 -35.89 2.06 23.34
N LYS A 3 -35.70 1.13 24.26
CA LYS A 3 -34.42 0.47 24.55
C LYS A 3 -34.06 -0.68 23.60
N ILE A 4 -35.05 -1.27 22.94
CA ILE A 4 -34.85 -2.39 21.99
C ILE A 4 -34.39 -1.88 20.62
N ILE A 5 -34.81 -0.69 20.23
CA ILE A 5 -34.43 -0.08 18.94
C ILE A 5 -32.97 0.30 18.91
N LEU A 6 -32.37 0.68 20.07
CA LEU A 6 -30.95 1.07 20.16
C LEU A 6 -29.98 -0.10 19.96
N PHE A 7 -30.40 -1.34 20.28
CA PHE A 7 -29.57 -2.53 20.11
C PHE A 7 -29.58 -3.08 18.69
N ILE A 8 -30.62 -2.81 17.92
CA ILE A 8 -30.71 -3.28 16.52
C ILE A 8 -29.84 -2.43 15.59
N THR A 9 -29.65 -1.15 15.89
CA THR A 9 -28.80 -0.25 15.05
C THR A 9 -27.31 -0.50 15.21
N LEU A 10 -26.85 -1.12 16.30
CA LEU A 10 -25.43 -1.44 16.52
C LEU A 10 -24.99 -2.74 15.81
N ALA A 11 -25.93 -3.64 15.49
CA ALA A 11 -25.62 -4.92 14.86
C ALA A 11 -25.34 -4.85 13.35
N VAL A 12 -25.66 -3.73 12.69
CA VAL A 12 -25.52 -3.59 11.21
C VAL A 12 -24.10 -3.18 10.77
N PHE A 13 -23.23 -2.75 11.70
CA PHE A 13 -21.90 -2.27 11.36
C PHE A 13 -20.80 -3.36 11.24
N LEU A 14 -21.11 -4.63 11.52
CA LEU A 14 -20.10 -5.71 11.50
C LEU A 14 -20.09 -6.57 10.23
N ALA A 15 -20.90 -6.24 9.22
CA ALA A 15 -20.98 -7.02 7.97
C ALA A 15 -20.14 -6.44 6.82
N SER A 16 -19.06 -5.69 7.11
CA SER A 16 -18.05 -5.40 6.10
C SER A 16 -16.99 -6.53 6.08
N CYS A 17 -17.43 -7.77 5.92
CA CYS A 17 -16.57 -8.85 5.47
C CYS A 17 -16.20 -8.56 4.02
N SER A 18 -15.07 -7.89 3.80
CA SER A 18 -14.39 -7.97 2.52
C SER A 18 -14.00 -9.45 2.34
N SER A 19 -14.74 -10.16 1.49
CA SER A 19 -14.42 -11.54 1.16
C SER A 19 -13.02 -11.58 0.59
N VAL A 20 -12.08 -12.20 1.32
CA VAL A 20 -10.74 -12.48 0.82
C VAL A 20 -10.91 -13.26 -0.49
N PRO A 21 -10.30 -12.83 -1.59
CA PRO A 21 -10.38 -13.55 -2.86
C PRO A 21 -10.00 -15.01 -2.69
N LYS A 22 -10.68 -15.92 -3.40
CA LYS A 22 -10.44 -17.36 -3.29
C LYS A 22 -9.01 -17.74 -3.65
N ASP A 23 -8.41 -17.02 -4.58
CA ASP A 23 -7.04 -17.22 -5.05
C ASP A 23 -5.97 -16.81 -4.03
N LEU A 24 -6.27 -15.90 -3.08
CA LEU A 24 -5.41 -15.65 -1.92
C LEU A 24 -5.35 -16.84 -0.94
N LYS A 25 -6.29 -17.80 -1.06
CA LYS A 25 -6.31 -19.01 -0.26
C LYS A 25 -5.66 -20.22 -0.96
N ASP A 26 -5.34 -20.08 -2.24
CA ASP A 26 -4.66 -21.13 -3.00
C ASP A 26 -3.19 -21.21 -2.56
N GLU A 27 -2.80 -22.35 -2.04
CA GLU A 27 -1.42 -22.61 -1.56
C GLU A 27 -0.40 -22.71 -2.69
N ASN A 28 -0.86 -22.89 -3.94
CA ASN A 28 0.01 -23.08 -5.10
C ASN A 28 0.36 -21.79 -5.85
N VAL A 29 -0.10 -20.62 -5.38
CA VAL A 29 0.22 -19.33 -6.02
C VAL A 29 1.70 -19.02 -5.88
N THR A 30 2.39 -18.86 -7.00
CA THR A 30 3.82 -18.55 -7.04
C THR A 30 4.11 -17.08 -6.69
N PRO A 31 5.37 -16.73 -6.33
CA PRO A 31 5.78 -15.34 -6.12
C PRO A 31 5.44 -14.42 -7.29
N GLU A 32 5.69 -14.89 -8.51
CA GLU A 32 5.44 -14.13 -9.74
C GLU A 32 3.95 -13.89 -9.96
N GLU A 33 3.11 -14.90 -9.68
CA GLU A 33 1.66 -14.77 -9.79
C GLU A 33 1.08 -13.76 -8.78
N PHE A 34 1.63 -13.67 -7.57
CA PHE A 34 1.24 -12.63 -6.61
C PHE A 34 1.48 -11.23 -7.17
N PHE A 35 2.66 -10.99 -7.73
CA PHE A 35 2.99 -9.70 -8.35
C PHE A 35 2.11 -9.41 -9.55
N GLN A 36 1.91 -10.38 -10.44
CA GLN A 36 1.03 -10.23 -11.59
C GLN A 36 -0.39 -9.85 -11.18
N LYS A 37 -0.99 -10.61 -10.24
CA LYS A 37 -2.35 -10.34 -9.74
C LYS A 37 -2.47 -8.98 -9.06
N ALA A 38 -1.47 -8.57 -8.29
CA ALA A 38 -1.42 -7.25 -7.68
C ALA A 38 -1.40 -6.15 -8.75
N GLN A 39 -0.55 -6.27 -9.76
CA GLN A 39 -0.46 -5.31 -10.86
C GLN A 39 -1.75 -5.26 -11.68
N GLU A 40 -2.34 -6.39 -12.01
CA GLU A 40 -3.64 -6.46 -12.70
C GLU A 40 -4.75 -5.76 -11.89
N ALA A 41 -4.76 -5.94 -10.57
CA ALA A 41 -5.73 -5.29 -9.70
C ALA A 41 -5.58 -3.76 -9.71
N VAL A 42 -4.36 -3.23 -9.82
CA VAL A 42 -4.09 -1.79 -9.96
C VAL A 42 -4.49 -1.27 -11.35
N ILE A 43 -4.00 -1.93 -12.40
CA ILE A 43 -4.07 -1.43 -13.78
C ILE A 43 -5.50 -1.50 -14.33
N ASN A 44 -6.15 -2.66 -14.19
CA ASN A 44 -7.41 -2.93 -14.86
C ASN A 44 -8.63 -2.45 -14.06
N TRP A 45 -8.52 -2.36 -12.71
CA TRP A 45 -9.68 -2.24 -11.86
C TRP A 45 -9.57 -1.15 -10.78
N ASN A 46 -8.45 -0.46 -10.64
CA ASN A 46 -8.16 0.45 -9.50
C ASN A 46 -8.49 -0.20 -8.14
N ARG A 47 -8.33 -1.53 -8.06
CA ARG A 47 -8.60 -2.32 -6.84
C ARG A 47 -7.41 -2.28 -5.89
N TYR A 48 -7.06 -1.10 -5.43
CA TYR A 48 -5.88 -0.87 -4.58
C TYR A 48 -5.83 -1.75 -3.32
N LYS A 49 -6.97 -1.96 -2.65
CA LYS A 49 -7.03 -2.83 -1.47
C LYS A 49 -6.67 -4.28 -1.81
N LEU A 50 -7.15 -4.76 -2.96
CA LEU A 50 -6.85 -6.12 -3.43
C LEU A 50 -5.38 -6.25 -3.81
N ALA A 51 -4.81 -5.29 -4.50
CA ALA A 51 -3.39 -5.29 -4.86
C ALA A 51 -2.50 -5.33 -3.61
N ILE A 52 -2.79 -4.49 -2.61
CA ILE A 52 -2.08 -4.50 -1.33
C ILE A 52 -2.18 -5.88 -0.67
N ALA A 53 -3.37 -6.49 -0.64
CA ALA A 53 -3.56 -7.81 -0.05
C ALA A 53 -2.72 -8.90 -0.75
N TYR A 54 -2.52 -8.84 -2.08
CA TYR A 54 -1.63 -9.76 -2.79
C TYR A 54 -0.17 -9.57 -2.39
N TYR A 55 0.31 -8.32 -2.29
CA TYR A 55 1.68 -8.05 -1.84
C TYR A 55 1.91 -8.47 -0.39
N GLU A 56 0.95 -8.19 0.51
CA GLU A 56 1.03 -8.58 1.92
C GLU A 56 1.05 -10.11 2.07
N GLU A 57 0.20 -10.83 1.35
CA GLU A 57 0.18 -12.30 1.37
C GLU A 57 1.46 -12.88 0.78
N PHE A 58 2.00 -12.30 -0.28
CA PHE A 58 3.30 -12.68 -0.82
C PHE A 58 4.41 -12.56 0.26
N MET A 59 4.49 -11.43 0.93
CA MET A 59 5.52 -11.21 1.96
C MET A 59 5.38 -12.19 3.14
N LEU A 60 4.14 -12.58 3.46
CA LEU A 60 3.86 -13.56 4.51
C LEU A 60 4.32 -14.96 4.12
N ARG A 61 4.09 -15.38 2.87
CA ARG A 61 4.42 -16.73 2.39
C ARG A 61 5.88 -16.92 2.01
N TYR A 62 6.55 -15.85 1.58
CA TYR A 62 7.91 -15.89 1.05
C TYR A 62 8.87 -14.96 1.80
N PRO A 63 9.00 -15.10 3.14
CA PRO A 63 9.77 -14.18 3.98
C PRO A 63 11.27 -14.16 3.65
N ASP A 64 11.79 -15.22 3.00
CA ASP A 64 13.20 -15.32 2.64
C ASP A 64 13.55 -14.62 1.32
N MET A 65 12.54 -14.21 0.53
CA MET A 65 12.74 -13.50 -0.74
C MET A 65 12.95 -11.99 -0.52
N LYS A 66 13.99 -11.62 0.24
CA LYS A 66 14.24 -10.26 0.70
C LYS A 66 14.23 -9.20 -0.40
N ASN A 67 14.83 -9.50 -1.56
CA ASN A 67 14.81 -8.62 -2.71
C ASN A 67 13.39 -8.34 -3.22
N LYS A 68 12.55 -9.37 -3.29
CA LYS A 68 11.14 -9.26 -3.72
C LYS A 68 10.26 -8.60 -2.66
N ILE A 69 10.56 -8.77 -1.38
CA ILE A 69 9.88 -8.06 -0.30
C ILE A 69 10.07 -6.55 -0.43
N ILE A 70 11.30 -6.10 -0.70
CA ILE A 70 11.60 -4.68 -0.94
C ILE A 70 10.79 -4.13 -2.13
N GLU A 71 10.67 -4.91 -3.21
CA GLU A 71 9.83 -4.54 -4.36
C GLU A 71 8.35 -4.43 -3.95
N ALA A 72 7.82 -5.41 -3.21
CA ALA A 72 6.43 -5.42 -2.75
C ALA A 72 6.12 -4.23 -1.80
N GLU A 73 7.01 -3.92 -0.88
CA GLU A 73 6.89 -2.75 0.01
C GLU A 73 6.88 -1.43 -0.76
N TYR A 74 7.75 -1.32 -1.78
CA TYR A 74 7.74 -0.17 -2.68
C TYR A 74 6.38 -0.03 -3.38
N GLU A 75 5.84 -1.11 -3.93
CA GLU A 75 4.55 -1.10 -4.64
C GLU A 75 3.39 -0.71 -3.71
N ILE A 76 3.37 -1.20 -2.47
CA ILE A 76 2.37 -0.81 -1.48
C ILE A 76 2.45 0.70 -1.19
N ALA A 77 3.65 1.23 -0.97
CA ALA A 77 3.87 2.65 -0.73
C ALA A 77 3.44 3.50 -1.95
N PHE A 78 3.73 3.02 -3.16
CA PHE A 78 3.34 3.68 -4.41
C PHE A 78 1.82 3.63 -4.64
N ILE A 79 1.14 2.55 -4.27
CA ILE A 79 -0.33 2.49 -4.29
C ILE A 79 -0.93 3.55 -3.37
N LYS A 80 -0.35 3.78 -2.18
CA LYS A 80 -0.79 4.86 -1.29
C LYS A 80 -0.60 6.24 -1.91
N TYR A 81 0.51 6.46 -2.61
CA TYR A 81 0.73 7.67 -3.40
C TYR A 81 -0.35 7.87 -4.48
N LYS A 82 -0.67 6.82 -5.26
CA LYS A 82 -1.73 6.85 -6.28
C LYS A 82 -3.13 7.13 -5.69
N GLN A 83 -3.36 6.78 -4.44
CA GLN A 83 -4.58 7.11 -3.70
C GLN A 83 -4.57 8.53 -3.12
N GLU A 84 -3.56 9.32 -3.37
CA GLU A 84 -3.31 10.65 -2.77
C GLU A 84 -3.19 10.62 -1.23
N LYS A 85 -2.94 9.45 -0.65
CA LYS A 85 -2.68 9.24 0.77
C LYS A 85 -1.21 9.54 1.09
N TYR A 86 -0.84 10.79 0.90
CA TYR A 86 0.56 11.21 0.91
C TYR A 86 1.26 10.95 2.23
N ASP A 87 0.59 11.11 3.37
CA ASP A 87 1.19 10.87 4.69
C ASP A 87 1.48 9.37 4.92
N GLU A 88 0.55 8.48 4.53
CA GLU A 88 0.77 7.03 4.59
C GLU A 88 1.89 6.61 3.63
N SER A 89 1.89 7.12 2.40
CA SER A 89 2.90 6.83 1.39
C SER A 89 4.30 7.29 1.83
N GLU A 90 4.42 8.51 2.34
CA GLU A 90 5.70 9.03 2.85
C GLU A 90 6.25 8.18 3.99
N ALA A 91 5.40 7.81 4.95
CA ALA A 91 5.82 6.97 6.07
C ALA A 91 6.37 5.62 5.59
N LEU A 92 5.67 4.97 4.64
CA LEU A 92 6.10 3.70 4.06
C LEU A 92 7.39 3.81 3.25
N PHE A 93 7.56 4.86 2.44
CA PHE A 93 8.81 5.07 1.71
C PHE A 93 9.99 5.36 2.63
N ARG A 94 9.81 6.10 3.72
CA ARG A 94 10.86 6.30 4.70
C ARG A 94 11.27 5.00 5.38
N GLN A 95 10.30 4.17 5.80
CA GLN A 95 10.58 2.84 6.37
C GLN A 95 11.32 1.94 5.36
N LEU A 96 10.96 2.01 4.08
CA LEU A 96 11.67 1.29 3.02
C LEU A 96 13.13 1.77 2.91
N LEU A 97 13.36 3.09 2.92
CA LEU A 97 14.70 3.67 2.80
C LEU A 97 15.57 3.35 4.01
N ASP A 98 15.01 3.30 5.22
CA ASP A 98 15.75 2.93 6.43
C ASP A 98 16.36 1.51 6.32
N LYS A 99 15.73 0.60 5.56
CA LYS A 99 16.28 -0.74 5.33
C LYS A 99 17.57 -0.71 4.49
N TYR A 100 17.74 0.28 3.61
CA TYR A 100 18.95 0.44 2.82
C TYR A 100 20.15 0.94 3.61
N GLU A 101 19.94 1.37 4.87
CA GLU A 101 21.02 1.74 5.80
C GLU A 101 21.52 0.53 6.62
N THR A 102 21.02 -0.68 6.34
CA THR A 102 21.43 -1.92 7.03
C THR A 102 22.40 -2.76 6.20
N ASP A 103 23.10 -3.69 6.82
CA ASP A 103 24.02 -4.61 6.15
C ASP A 103 23.33 -5.52 5.13
N GLU A 104 22.02 -5.72 5.28
CA GLU A 104 21.22 -6.51 4.34
C GLU A 104 20.98 -5.79 3.01
N ALA A 105 21.24 -4.50 2.94
CA ALA A 105 21.03 -3.69 1.73
C ALA A 105 21.80 -4.22 0.49
N ILE A 106 22.88 -4.96 0.68
CA ILE A 106 23.64 -5.60 -0.40
C ILE A 106 22.80 -6.59 -1.23
N TYR A 107 21.70 -7.10 -0.66
CA TYR A 107 20.79 -8.04 -1.34
C TYR A 107 19.59 -7.33 -1.99
N TYR A 108 19.43 -6.03 -1.77
CA TYR A 108 18.26 -5.29 -2.24
C TYR A 108 18.49 -4.71 -3.63
N PRO A 109 17.44 -4.71 -4.49
CA PRO A 109 17.52 -4.03 -5.77
C PRO A 109 17.63 -2.52 -5.56
N GLU A 110 18.44 -1.85 -6.35
CA GLU A 110 18.68 -0.40 -6.22
C GLU A 110 17.49 0.44 -6.67
N TRP A 111 16.68 -0.03 -7.62
CA TRP A 111 15.62 0.75 -8.24
C TRP A 111 14.53 1.22 -7.24
N PRO A 112 14.09 0.44 -6.21
CA PRO A 112 13.09 0.92 -5.25
C PRO A 112 13.62 2.12 -4.45
N ARG A 113 14.90 2.12 -4.06
CA ARG A 113 15.53 3.23 -3.36
C ARG A 113 15.49 4.51 -4.21
N VAL A 114 15.92 4.42 -5.46
CA VAL A 114 15.94 5.56 -6.39
C VAL A 114 14.54 6.10 -6.64
N MET A 115 13.56 5.21 -6.84
CA MET A 115 12.18 5.61 -7.10
C MET A 115 11.48 6.16 -5.86
N ALA A 116 11.76 5.62 -4.66
CA ALA A 116 11.24 6.13 -3.40
C ALA A 116 11.63 7.60 -3.19
N HIS A 117 12.90 7.96 -3.42
CA HIS A 117 13.36 9.36 -3.34
C HIS A 117 12.62 10.27 -4.34
N LYS A 118 12.38 9.81 -5.56
CA LYS A 118 11.61 10.57 -6.56
C LYS A 118 10.17 10.81 -6.12
N ILE A 119 9.49 9.79 -5.61
CA ILE A 119 8.09 9.93 -5.15
C ILE A 119 8.00 10.82 -3.92
N LEU A 120 8.94 10.73 -2.97
CA LEU A 120 9.01 11.64 -1.83
C LEU A 120 9.13 13.11 -2.25
N ALA A 121 9.96 13.40 -3.25
CA ALA A 121 10.09 14.75 -3.81
C ALA A 121 8.78 15.23 -4.49
N GLU A 122 8.06 14.35 -5.19
CA GLU A 122 6.75 14.71 -5.77
C GLU A 122 5.68 14.93 -4.68
N ILE A 123 5.67 14.14 -3.59
CA ILE A 123 4.77 14.36 -2.46
C ILE A 123 5.00 15.75 -1.84
N GLU A 124 6.25 16.13 -1.61
CA GLU A 124 6.59 17.44 -1.07
C GLU A 124 6.11 18.57 -2.00
N LYS A 125 6.32 18.44 -3.30
CA LYS A 125 5.87 19.39 -4.31
C LYS A 125 4.34 19.54 -4.30
N GLU A 126 3.57 18.45 -4.22
CA GLU A 126 2.11 18.50 -4.15
C GLU A 126 1.61 19.17 -2.85
N ARG A 127 2.27 18.94 -1.71
CA ARG A 127 1.99 19.63 -0.45
C ARG A 127 2.21 21.12 -0.56
N ASN A 128 3.34 21.56 -1.12
CA ASN A 128 3.68 22.95 -1.30
C ASN A 128 2.67 23.66 -2.21
N LYS A 129 2.25 23.00 -3.29
CA LYS A 129 1.22 23.49 -4.20
C LYS A 129 -0.14 23.68 -3.47
N LYS A 130 -0.59 22.67 -2.71
CA LYS A 130 -1.84 22.77 -1.90
C LYS A 130 -1.76 23.90 -0.87
N SER A 131 -0.63 24.08 -0.21
CA SER A 131 -0.39 25.17 0.74
C SER A 131 -0.50 26.53 0.09
N LEU A 132 0.13 26.73 -1.08
CA LEU A 132 0.07 27.97 -1.84
C LEU A 132 -1.36 28.30 -2.27
N PHE A 133 -2.11 27.31 -2.79
CA PHE A 133 -3.52 27.53 -3.17
C PHE A 133 -4.40 27.90 -1.96
N SER A 134 -4.17 27.29 -0.80
CA SER A 134 -4.93 27.60 0.41
C SER A 134 -4.65 29.02 0.93
N TRP A 135 -3.43 29.48 0.77
CA TRP A 135 -3.04 30.84 1.13
C TRP A 135 -3.68 31.88 0.19
N LEU A 136 -3.67 31.61 -1.14
CA LEU A 136 -4.27 32.51 -2.13
C LEU A 136 -5.79 32.67 -1.95
N LYS A 137 -6.50 31.62 -1.52
CA LYS A 137 -7.95 31.69 -1.26
C LYS A 137 -8.34 32.48 -0.02
N ARG A 138 -7.39 32.77 0.89
CA ARG A 138 -7.63 33.52 2.14
C ARG A 138 -7.40 35.03 2.00
N LYS A 139 -6.91 35.47 0.86
CA LYS A 139 -6.79 36.90 0.49
C LYS A 139 -7.98 37.39 -0.32
#